data_4f50bcb309988a1cda430addde23ebfc
#
_entry.id   4f50bcb309988a1cda430addde23ebfc
#
_cell.length_a   1.000
_cell.length_b   1.000
_cell.length_c   1.000
_cell.angle_alpha   90.00
_cell.angle_beta   90.00
_cell.angle_gamma   90.00
#
_symmetry.space_group_name_H-M   'P 1'
#
loop_
_entity.id
_entity.type
_entity.pdbx_description
1 polymer ?
#
loop_
_entity_poly.entity_id
_entity_poly.type
_entity_poly.pdbx_seq_one_letter_code
_entity_poly.pdbx_strand_id
1 'polypeptide(L)'
;MTEPTTVYANTSQLIAQVEPDFPSFLFSKKELHRATKVFKKGFDGLLTYAVKCNPSPHIIKQLHEEGLKAFDVASNTEMELVRDYAPGAAMHYNNPIKNKREIERAYNEFGVRSFTIDHPQQLDQLAAVVTPSRDIEVTTRFKAGKALKS
;
A
#
# COMPACT_ATOMS: atom_id res chain seq x y z
N MET A 1 1.96 -2.48 -21.83
CA MET A 1 3.16 -3.20 -22.33
C MET A 1 4.17 -3.19 -21.20
N THR A 2 4.47 -4.34 -20.61
CA THR A 2 5.54 -4.46 -19.61
C THR A 2 6.85 -4.53 -20.38
N GLU A 3 7.73 -3.54 -20.19
CA GLU A 3 9.09 -3.64 -20.71
C GLU A 3 9.76 -4.90 -20.16
N PRO A 4 10.53 -5.63 -20.98
CA PRO A 4 11.25 -6.81 -20.52
C PRO A 4 12.24 -6.37 -19.43
N THR A 5 12.00 -6.82 -18.21
CA THR A 5 12.88 -6.52 -17.08
C THR A 5 14.16 -7.34 -17.25
N THR A 6 15.24 -6.72 -17.67
CA THR A 6 16.56 -7.38 -17.74
C THR A 6 17.03 -7.69 -16.33
N VAL A 7 17.45 -8.93 -16.11
CA VAL A 7 17.94 -9.42 -14.81
C VAL A 7 19.46 -9.49 -14.84
N TYR A 8 20.08 -8.85 -13.85
CA TYR A 8 21.53 -8.88 -13.65
C TYR A 8 21.87 -9.66 -12.38
N ALA A 9 22.95 -10.38 -12.36
CA ALA A 9 23.37 -11.14 -11.18
C ALA A 9 23.74 -10.22 -9.99
N ASN A 10 24.28 -9.06 -10.29
CA ASN A 10 24.68 -8.04 -9.31
C ASN A 10 24.87 -6.67 -9.97
N THR A 11 25.11 -5.66 -9.16
CA THR A 11 25.32 -4.27 -9.61
C THR A 11 26.54 -4.12 -10.52
N SER A 12 27.62 -4.85 -10.24
CA SER A 12 28.84 -4.80 -11.06
C SER A 12 28.60 -5.29 -12.49
N GLN A 13 27.81 -6.35 -12.64
CA GLN A 13 27.42 -6.83 -13.97
C GLN A 13 26.55 -5.81 -14.73
N LEU A 14 25.61 -5.17 -14.05
CA LEU A 14 24.79 -4.11 -14.66
C LEU A 14 25.67 -2.96 -15.14
N ILE A 15 26.57 -2.45 -14.29
CA ILE A 15 27.49 -1.36 -14.65
C ILE A 15 28.35 -1.74 -15.86
N ALA A 16 28.91 -2.94 -15.87
CA ALA A 16 29.78 -3.40 -16.95
C ALA A 16 29.05 -3.60 -18.29
N GLN A 17 27.74 -3.89 -18.26
CA GLN A 17 26.99 -4.17 -19.48
C GLN A 17 26.21 -2.97 -20.02
N VAL A 18 25.78 -2.08 -19.14
CA VAL A 18 24.88 -0.96 -19.51
C VAL A 18 25.61 0.37 -19.50
N GLU A 19 26.68 0.52 -18.69
CA GLU A 19 27.42 1.78 -18.49
C GLU A 19 26.45 2.98 -18.30
N PRO A 20 25.50 2.90 -17.32
CA PRO A 20 24.44 3.89 -17.21
C PRO A 20 25.01 5.27 -16.93
N ASP A 21 24.58 6.26 -17.70
CA ASP A 21 24.91 7.67 -17.58
C ASP A 21 23.87 8.47 -16.74
N PHE A 22 22.89 7.78 -16.16
CA PHE A 22 21.83 8.35 -15.31
C PHE A 22 21.60 7.49 -14.06
N PRO A 23 21.00 8.06 -12.98
CA PRO A 23 20.64 7.31 -11.79
C PRO A 23 19.69 6.15 -12.12
N SER A 24 20.03 4.94 -11.66
CA SER A 24 19.26 3.74 -11.92
C SER A 24 18.74 3.12 -10.62
N PHE A 25 17.48 2.71 -10.61
CA PHE A 25 16.88 1.96 -9.52
C PHE A 25 17.00 0.46 -9.76
N LEU A 26 17.52 -0.25 -8.77
CA LEU A 26 17.67 -1.69 -8.81
C LEU A 26 16.66 -2.35 -7.87
N PHE A 27 15.89 -3.30 -8.41
CA PHE A 27 14.98 -4.12 -7.65
C PHE A 27 15.56 -5.52 -7.41
N SER A 28 15.66 -5.92 -6.15
CA SER A 28 16.11 -7.26 -5.76
C SER A 28 14.98 -8.04 -5.08
N LYS A 29 14.45 -9.05 -5.77
CA LYS A 29 13.48 -9.98 -5.19
C LYS A 29 14.01 -10.67 -3.94
N LYS A 30 15.28 -11.07 -3.94
CA LYS A 30 15.95 -11.74 -2.81
C LYS A 30 15.99 -10.85 -1.57
N GLU A 31 16.31 -9.56 -1.72
CA GLU A 31 16.36 -8.65 -0.59
C GLU A 31 14.96 -8.30 -0.09
N LEU A 32 13.98 -8.14 -0.98
CA LEU A 32 12.59 -7.93 -0.56
C LEU A 32 12.05 -9.15 0.20
N HIS A 33 12.32 -10.37 -0.29
CA HIS A 33 11.99 -11.61 0.42
C HIS A 33 12.60 -11.64 1.81
N ARG A 34 13.91 -11.35 1.91
CA ARG A 34 14.62 -11.32 3.20
C ARG A 34 13.98 -10.33 4.17
N ALA A 35 13.71 -9.09 3.72
CA ALA A 35 13.09 -8.06 4.53
C ALA A 35 11.67 -8.49 5.00
N THR A 36 10.83 -8.96 4.09
CA THR A 36 9.47 -9.44 4.41
C THR A 36 9.50 -10.57 5.44
N LYS A 37 10.43 -11.52 5.29
CA LYS A 37 10.58 -12.63 6.24
C LYS A 37 11.00 -12.17 7.65
N VAL A 38 11.89 -11.18 7.73
CA VAL A 38 12.30 -10.59 9.01
C VAL A 38 11.11 -9.93 9.71
N PHE A 39 10.34 -9.11 9.00
CA PHE A 39 9.13 -8.48 9.54
C PHE A 39 8.11 -9.51 10.02
N LYS A 40 7.77 -10.50 9.19
CA LYS A 40 6.82 -11.56 9.55
C LYS A 40 7.24 -12.35 10.78
N LYS A 41 8.55 -12.58 10.96
CA LYS A 41 9.08 -13.28 12.12
C LYS A 41 9.07 -12.44 13.40
N GLY A 42 9.26 -11.13 13.26
CA GLY A 42 9.41 -10.21 14.38
C GLY A 42 8.11 -9.54 14.84
N PHE A 43 7.03 -9.67 14.09
CA PHE A 43 5.76 -9.00 14.37
C PHE A 43 4.58 -9.98 14.25
N ASP A 44 3.94 -10.24 15.37
CA ASP A 44 2.75 -11.12 15.47
C ASP A 44 1.47 -10.29 15.28
N GLY A 45 1.28 -9.77 14.06
CA GLY A 45 0.14 -8.96 13.71
C GLY A 45 -0.05 -8.85 12.20
N LEU A 46 -1.05 -8.10 11.78
CA LEU A 46 -1.29 -7.84 10.36
C LEU A 46 -0.21 -6.89 9.82
N LEU A 47 0.58 -7.38 8.87
CA LEU A 47 1.52 -6.55 8.12
C LEU A 47 0.81 -5.94 6.92
N THR A 48 0.91 -4.63 6.79
CA THR A 48 0.45 -3.88 5.63
C THR A 48 1.63 -3.20 4.94
N TYR A 49 1.49 -2.91 3.65
CA TYR A 49 2.46 -2.13 2.90
C TYR A 49 1.83 -0.82 2.44
N ALA A 50 2.46 0.29 2.79
CA ALA A 50 2.03 1.61 2.34
C ALA A 50 2.45 1.84 0.88
N VAL A 51 1.51 1.74 -0.06
CA VAL A 51 1.76 1.81 -1.51
C VAL A 51 2.46 3.11 -1.91
N LYS A 52 2.12 4.23 -1.28
CA LYS A 52 2.76 5.53 -1.52
C LYS A 52 4.28 5.55 -1.32
N CYS A 53 4.85 4.62 -0.56
CA CYS A 53 6.30 4.56 -0.33
C CYS A 53 7.07 4.16 -1.58
N ASN A 54 6.52 3.21 -2.35
CA ASN A 54 6.98 2.86 -3.69
C ASN A 54 5.84 2.13 -4.43
N PRO A 55 5.13 2.81 -5.33
CA PRO A 55 3.98 2.25 -6.05
C PRO A 55 4.37 1.34 -7.23
N SER A 56 5.61 0.85 -7.26
CA SER A 56 6.06 -0.04 -8.33
C SER A 56 5.25 -1.33 -8.38
N PRO A 57 4.66 -1.68 -9.54
CA PRO A 57 3.94 -2.94 -9.74
C PRO A 57 4.76 -4.18 -9.34
N HIS A 58 6.05 -4.18 -9.61
CA HIS A 58 6.95 -5.28 -9.25
C HIS A 58 7.05 -5.50 -7.74
N ILE A 59 7.05 -4.41 -6.95
CA ILE A 59 7.09 -4.49 -5.48
C ILE A 59 5.76 -4.99 -4.94
N ILE A 60 4.64 -4.43 -5.39
CA ILE A 60 3.30 -4.83 -4.95
C ILE A 60 3.07 -6.31 -5.24
N LYS A 61 3.36 -6.75 -6.47
CA LYS A 61 3.24 -8.15 -6.88
C LYS A 61 4.13 -9.06 -6.03
N GLN A 62 5.40 -8.72 -5.85
CA GLN A 62 6.32 -9.54 -5.08
C GLN A 62 5.90 -9.64 -3.61
N LEU A 63 5.47 -8.55 -2.98
CA LEU A 63 4.98 -8.57 -1.59
C LEU A 63 3.74 -9.47 -1.45
N HIS A 64 2.84 -9.42 -2.44
CA HIS A 64 1.67 -10.30 -2.47
C HIS A 64 2.05 -11.77 -2.63
N GLU A 65 2.99 -12.09 -3.52
CA GLU A 65 3.57 -13.43 -3.69
C GLU A 65 4.25 -13.94 -2.41
N GLU A 66 4.88 -13.05 -1.65
CA GLU A 66 5.43 -13.34 -0.31
C GLU A 66 4.35 -13.52 0.76
N GLY A 67 3.07 -13.44 0.39
CA GLY A 67 1.93 -13.67 1.25
C GLY A 67 1.53 -12.45 2.09
N LEU A 68 1.85 -11.24 1.67
CA LEU A 68 1.23 -10.04 2.23
C LEU A 68 -0.23 -9.99 1.80
N LYS A 69 -1.15 -9.77 2.77
CA LYS A 69 -2.60 -9.85 2.55
C LYS A 69 -3.30 -8.50 2.60
N ALA A 70 -2.59 -7.43 2.97
CA ALA A 70 -3.18 -6.12 3.12
C ALA A 70 -2.21 -5.01 2.67
N PHE A 71 -2.78 -3.94 2.10
CA PHE A 71 -2.06 -2.77 1.62
C PHE A 71 -2.71 -1.50 2.14
N ASP A 72 -1.91 -0.55 2.58
CA ASP A 72 -2.35 0.80 2.90
C ASP A 72 -2.34 1.64 1.63
N VAL A 73 -3.49 2.17 1.27
CA VAL A 73 -3.71 2.96 0.06
C VAL A 73 -4.18 4.37 0.43
N ALA A 74 -3.74 5.36 -0.32
CA ALA A 74 -4.06 6.77 -0.11
C ALA A 74 -4.89 7.38 -1.24
N SER A 75 -5.11 6.65 -2.34
CA SER A 75 -5.85 7.13 -3.52
C SER A 75 -6.47 5.97 -4.32
N ASN A 76 -7.45 6.29 -5.16
CA ASN A 76 -8.04 5.30 -6.07
C ASN A 76 -7.03 4.74 -7.08
N THR A 77 -6.03 5.53 -7.49
CA THR A 77 -4.94 5.04 -8.37
C THR A 77 -4.11 3.97 -7.68
N GLU A 78 -3.82 4.14 -6.38
CA GLU A 78 -3.13 3.09 -5.62
C GLU A 78 -4.00 1.84 -5.44
N MET A 79 -5.33 2.00 -5.31
CA MET A 79 -6.26 0.87 -5.27
C MET A 79 -6.28 0.09 -6.59
N GLU A 80 -6.22 0.78 -7.73
CA GLU A 80 -6.08 0.15 -9.05
C GLU A 80 -4.81 -0.71 -9.13
N LEU A 81 -3.68 -0.17 -8.66
CA LEU A 81 -2.42 -0.92 -8.61
C LEU A 81 -2.52 -2.17 -7.73
N VAL A 82 -3.12 -2.05 -6.54
CA VAL A 82 -3.29 -3.21 -5.64
C VAL A 82 -4.22 -4.24 -6.26
N ARG A 83 -5.36 -3.83 -6.84
CA ARG A 83 -6.27 -4.73 -7.52
C ARG A 83 -5.57 -5.52 -8.64
N ASP A 84 -4.75 -4.85 -9.44
CA ASP A 84 -4.14 -5.43 -10.63
C ASP A 84 -2.92 -6.31 -10.30
N TYR A 85 -2.16 -5.98 -9.25
CA TYR A 85 -0.90 -6.68 -8.92
C TYR A 85 -0.93 -7.48 -7.61
N ALA A 86 -1.98 -7.33 -6.79
CA ALA A 86 -2.21 -8.10 -5.57
C ALA A 86 -3.70 -8.49 -5.43
N PRO A 87 -4.24 -9.26 -6.40
CA PRO A 87 -5.67 -9.57 -6.43
C PRO A 87 -6.14 -10.27 -5.15
N GLY A 88 -7.27 -9.80 -4.60
CA GLY A 88 -7.84 -10.32 -3.35
C GLY A 88 -7.17 -9.84 -2.07
N ALA A 89 -6.16 -8.97 -2.14
CA ALA A 89 -5.61 -8.35 -0.95
C ALA A 89 -6.57 -7.30 -0.38
N ALA A 90 -6.62 -7.20 0.95
CA ALA A 90 -7.38 -6.15 1.63
C ALA A 90 -6.73 -4.77 1.40
N MET A 91 -7.56 -3.74 1.34
CA MET A 91 -7.11 -2.36 1.19
C MET A 91 -7.61 -1.53 2.37
N HIS A 92 -6.69 -0.85 3.04
CA HIS A 92 -6.97 0.09 4.11
C HIS A 92 -6.82 1.50 3.55
N TYR A 93 -7.91 2.27 3.47
CA TYR A 93 -7.88 3.63 2.92
C TYR A 93 -7.37 4.61 3.97
N ASN A 94 -6.04 4.72 4.08
CA ASN A 94 -5.33 5.49 5.11
C ASN A 94 -5.04 6.96 4.73
N ASN A 95 -5.88 7.56 3.89
CA ASN A 95 -5.90 9.00 3.66
C ASN A 95 -7.14 9.60 4.32
N PRO A 96 -7.03 10.49 5.32
CA PRO A 96 -8.19 11.13 5.92
C PRO A 96 -8.90 12.09 4.95
N ILE A 97 -8.18 12.73 4.04
CA ILE A 97 -8.77 13.65 3.06
C ILE A 97 -9.25 12.85 1.85
N LYS A 98 -10.56 12.74 1.68
CA LYS A 98 -11.23 12.04 0.59
C LYS A 98 -12.52 12.75 0.23
N ASN A 99 -12.85 12.81 -1.05
CA ASN A 99 -14.14 13.31 -1.50
C ASN A 99 -15.15 12.15 -1.65
N LYS A 100 -16.43 12.51 -1.82
CA LYS A 100 -17.51 11.54 -1.91
C LYS A 100 -17.30 10.52 -3.03
N ARG A 101 -16.86 10.94 -4.22
CA ARG A 101 -16.63 10.04 -5.36
C ARG A 101 -15.49 9.06 -5.10
N GLU A 102 -14.44 9.49 -4.41
CA GLU A 102 -13.33 8.60 -4.03
C GLU A 102 -13.81 7.54 -3.04
N ILE A 103 -14.66 7.91 -2.08
CA ILE A 103 -15.25 6.96 -1.13
C ILE A 103 -16.17 5.98 -1.88
N GLU A 104 -17.03 6.46 -2.79
CA GLU A 104 -17.92 5.63 -3.60
C GLU A 104 -17.15 4.59 -4.40
N ARG A 105 -16.08 4.98 -5.08
CA ARG A 105 -15.22 4.06 -5.81
C ARG A 105 -14.52 3.07 -4.89
N ALA A 106 -13.93 3.54 -3.80
CA ALA A 106 -13.26 2.69 -2.83
C ALA A 106 -14.21 1.60 -2.29
N TYR A 107 -15.40 1.98 -1.89
CA TYR A 107 -16.38 1.06 -1.32
C TYR A 107 -17.01 0.11 -2.34
N ASN A 108 -17.48 0.63 -3.48
CA ASN A 108 -18.28 -0.12 -4.45
C ASN A 108 -17.41 -0.87 -5.48
N GLU A 109 -16.33 -0.26 -5.97
CA GLU A 109 -15.51 -0.85 -7.04
C GLU A 109 -14.34 -1.67 -6.49
N PHE A 110 -13.69 -1.19 -5.41
CA PHE A 110 -12.51 -1.85 -4.84
C PHE A 110 -12.79 -2.67 -3.59
N GLY A 111 -14.03 -2.65 -3.08
CA GLY A 111 -14.41 -3.43 -1.91
C GLY A 111 -13.73 -3.01 -0.62
N VAL A 112 -13.27 -1.77 -0.53
CA VAL A 112 -12.63 -1.23 0.70
C VAL A 112 -13.63 -1.24 1.85
N ARG A 113 -13.17 -1.70 3.01
CA ARG A 113 -13.97 -1.80 4.24
C ARG A 113 -13.30 -1.11 5.44
N SER A 114 -12.04 -0.69 5.32
CA SER A 114 -11.29 0.01 6.36
C SER A 114 -10.96 1.43 5.89
N PHE A 115 -11.39 2.43 6.67
CA PHE A 115 -11.27 3.85 6.34
C PHE A 115 -10.69 4.64 7.51
N THR A 116 -9.78 5.56 7.21
CA THR A 116 -9.21 6.47 8.22
C THR A 116 -9.87 7.84 8.15
N ILE A 117 -10.21 8.40 9.30
CA ILE A 117 -10.74 9.77 9.48
C ILE A 117 -9.91 10.52 10.52
N ASP A 118 -9.91 11.86 10.46
CA ASP A 118 -9.31 12.73 11.49
C ASP A 118 -10.21 13.93 11.86
N HIS A 119 -11.40 14.02 11.26
CA HIS A 119 -12.37 15.08 11.53
C HIS A 119 -13.81 14.53 11.47
N PRO A 120 -14.75 15.02 12.30
CA PRO A 120 -16.16 14.56 12.29
C PRO A 120 -16.84 14.67 10.92
N GLN A 121 -16.58 15.75 10.16
CA GLN A 121 -17.15 15.91 8.82
C GLN A 121 -16.78 14.77 7.84
N GLN A 122 -15.64 14.13 8.05
CA GLN A 122 -15.23 12.97 7.22
C GLN A 122 -16.06 11.73 7.58
N LEU A 123 -16.48 11.60 8.84
CA LEU A 123 -17.41 10.56 9.24
C LEU A 123 -18.76 10.76 8.58
N ASP A 124 -19.27 12.00 8.54
CA ASP A 124 -20.53 12.33 7.85
C ASP A 124 -20.45 12.02 6.35
N GLN A 125 -19.33 12.38 5.71
CA GLN A 125 -19.08 12.04 4.29
C GLN A 125 -19.02 10.54 4.05
N LEU A 126 -18.39 9.79 4.95
CA LEU A 126 -18.31 8.33 4.87
C LEU A 126 -19.70 7.71 5.06
N ALA A 127 -20.45 8.14 6.06
CA ALA A 127 -21.81 7.66 6.37
C ALA A 127 -22.82 7.97 5.24
N ALA A 128 -22.59 9.00 4.45
CA ALA A 128 -23.43 9.33 3.31
C ALA A 128 -23.27 8.36 2.10
N VAL A 129 -22.23 7.51 2.13
CA VAL A 129 -21.88 6.60 1.02
C VAL A 129 -21.88 5.14 1.47
N VAL A 130 -21.27 4.88 2.61
CA VAL A 130 -21.01 3.53 3.11
C VAL A 130 -22.19 3.06 3.96
N THR A 131 -22.78 1.94 3.62
CA THR A 131 -23.82 1.32 4.45
C THR A 131 -23.17 0.76 5.72
N PRO A 132 -23.62 1.20 6.92
CA PRO A 132 -23.08 0.68 8.17
C PRO A 132 -23.24 -0.84 8.27
N SER A 133 -22.17 -1.53 8.56
CA SER A 133 -22.14 -2.98 8.78
C SER A 133 -21.00 -3.35 9.72
N ARG A 134 -20.97 -4.57 10.23
CA ARG A 134 -19.91 -5.05 11.13
C ARG A 134 -18.55 -5.20 10.47
N ASP A 135 -18.51 -5.25 9.16
CA ASP A 135 -17.29 -5.37 8.35
C ASP A 135 -16.66 -4.01 8.04
N ILE A 136 -17.34 -2.90 8.36
CA ILE A 136 -16.77 -1.56 8.18
C ILE A 136 -15.96 -1.19 9.40
N GLU A 137 -14.69 -0.93 9.16
CA GLU A 137 -13.74 -0.42 10.14
C GLU A 137 -13.46 1.06 9.90
N VAL A 138 -13.56 1.86 10.95
CA VAL A 138 -13.23 3.28 10.92
C VAL A 138 -12.15 3.57 11.94
N THR A 139 -10.96 3.89 11.45
CA THR A 139 -9.81 4.28 12.27
C THR A 139 -9.80 5.80 12.43
N THR A 140 -9.77 6.28 13.66
CA THR A 140 -9.67 7.71 13.97
C THR A 140 -8.22 8.10 14.21
N ARG A 141 -7.72 9.07 13.44
CA ARG A 141 -6.43 9.74 13.69
C ARG A 141 -6.63 10.96 14.56
N PHE A 142 -5.80 11.09 15.58
CA PHE A 142 -5.76 12.29 16.41
C PHE A 142 -4.32 12.71 16.67
N LYS A 143 -4.14 14.02 16.89
CA LYS A 143 -2.84 14.57 17.25
C LYS A 143 -2.64 14.39 18.75
N ALA A 144 -1.65 13.61 19.15
CA ALA A 144 -1.25 13.55 20.55
C ALA A 144 -0.77 14.93 21.04
N GLY A 145 -1.24 15.37 22.20
CA GLY A 145 -0.79 16.60 22.82
C GLY A 145 0.71 16.55 23.17
N LYS A 146 1.32 17.72 23.46
CA LYS A 146 2.76 17.84 23.79
C LYS A 146 3.21 17.07 25.05
N ALA A 147 2.32 16.40 25.75
CA ALA A 147 2.60 15.71 27.02
C ALA A 147 3.33 14.36 26.89
N LEU A 148 3.59 13.87 25.68
CA LEU A 148 4.41 12.68 25.46
C LEU A 148 5.87 13.03 25.16
N LYS A 149 6.46 13.86 26.02
CA LYS A 149 7.92 13.96 26.16
C LYS A 149 8.34 13.00 27.28
N SER A 150 8.72 11.79 26.89
CA SER A 150 9.55 10.94 27.77
C SER A 150 10.97 11.42 27.74
#